data_cf0d18102377b3bae1329d8430ad2c7e
#
_entry.id   cf0d18102377b3bae1329d8430ad2c7e
#
_cell.length_a   1.000
_cell.length_b   1.000
_cell.length_c   1.000
_cell.angle_alpha   90.00
_cell.angle_beta   90.00
_cell.angle_gamma   90.00
#
_symmetry.space_group_name_H-M   'P 1'
#
loop_
_entity.id
_entity.type
_entity.pdbx_description
1 polymer ?
#
loop_
_entity_poly.entity_id
_entity_poly.type
_entity_poly.pdbx_seq_one_letter_code
_entity_poly.pdbx_strand_id
1 'polypeptide(L)'
;MLTNQMKKSIELISHRALFYLAILPVSCGIFAWQGWSWWSWVSRPAVSVTSSTQSSKANAVTIKIPVGTYGQQIGEDLEAAGIIRSATAWHLWVKWLSLQEPNLEFKAGTYNLSPTEPLRVIVDKILQGDVVRLSYVIREGWSIKQMAEYFESEGFFPAADFIAATKNIPHDKFPWLPD
;
A
#
# COMPACT_ATOMS: atom_id res chain seq x y z
N MET A 1 51.77 44.24 22.05
CA MET A 1 51.99 42.98 21.29
C MET A 1 50.78 42.04 21.34
N LEU A 2 49.92 42.05 22.34
CA LEU A 2 48.74 41.19 22.52
C LEU A 2 47.58 41.54 21.62
N THR A 3 47.40 42.81 21.24
CA THR A 3 46.25 43.24 20.36
C THR A 3 46.32 42.71 18.94
N ASN A 4 47.50 42.47 18.41
CA ASN A 4 47.69 41.99 17.02
C ASN A 4 47.38 40.49 16.87
N GLN A 5 47.60 39.68 17.93
CA GLN A 5 47.29 38.26 17.94
C GLN A 5 45.77 38.02 18.05
N MET A 6 45.08 38.80 18.85
CA MET A 6 43.61 38.76 18.98
C MET A 6 42.91 39.12 17.67
N LYS A 7 43.40 40.16 16.96
CA LYS A 7 42.85 40.58 15.68
C LYS A 7 42.97 39.50 14.60
N LYS A 8 44.10 38.83 14.55
CA LYS A 8 44.37 37.73 13.60
C LYS A 8 43.51 36.47 13.88
N SER A 9 43.21 36.20 15.15
CA SER A 9 42.31 35.10 15.54
C SER A 9 40.85 35.39 15.20
N ILE A 10 40.42 36.63 15.34
CA ILE A 10 39.05 37.05 14.99
C ILE A 10 38.83 37.01 13.47
N GLU A 11 39.81 37.43 12.65
CA GLU A 11 39.73 37.35 11.20
C GLU A 11 39.67 35.90 10.71
N LEU A 12 40.44 34.97 11.29
CA LEU A 12 40.43 33.56 10.96
C LEU A 12 39.10 32.86 11.33
N ILE A 13 38.49 33.27 12.44
CA ILE A 13 37.17 32.80 12.86
C ILE A 13 36.08 33.32 11.90
N SER A 14 36.20 34.60 11.48
CA SER A 14 35.29 35.23 10.54
C SER A 14 35.26 34.51 9.17
N HIS A 15 36.42 34.18 8.60
CA HIS A 15 36.52 33.48 7.32
C HIS A 15 35.98 32.05 7.38
N ARG A 16 36.22 31.33 8.47
CA ARG A 16 35.66 29.99 8.70
C ARG A 16 34.15 30.04 8.90
N ALA A 17 33.66 31.00 9.68
CA ALA A 17 32.23 31.19 9.89
C ALA A 17 31.50 31.54 8.59
N LEU A 18 32.06 32.45 7.79
CA LEU A 18 31.54 32.78 6.46
C LEU A 18 31.53 31.61 5.49
N PHE A 19 32.57 30.76 5.53
CA PHE A 19 32.66 29.56 4.71
C PHE A 19 31.57 28.54 5.06
N TYR A 20 31.33 28.29 6.35
CA TYR A 20 30.24 27.42 6.80
C TYR A 20 28.85 28.03 6.52
N LEU A 21 28.72 29.33 6.66
CA LEU A 21 27.46 30.04 6.41
C LEU A 21 27.08 30.05 4.92
N ALA A 22 28.05 29.95 4.02
CA ALA A 22 27.83 29.82 2.57
C ALA A 22 27.60 28.38 2.14
N ILE A 23 28.34 27.40 2.69
CA ILE A 23 28.27 26.00 2.26
C ILE A 23 27.04 25.29 2.81
N LEU A 24 26.63 25.56 4.05
CA LEU A 24 25.47 24.93 4.68
C LEU A 24 24.16 25.10 3.88
N PRO A 25 23.77 26.33 3.44
CA PRO A 25 22.53 26.47 2.66
C PRO A 25 22.65 25.83 1.27
N VAL A 26 23.83 25.83 0.66
CA VAL A 26 24.04 25.18 -0.65
C VAL A 26 23.93 23.66 -0.52
N SER A 27 24.56 23.07 0.47
CA SER A 27 24.45 21.62 0.72
C SER A 27 23.02 21.22 1.09
N CYS A 28 22.34 21.96 1.97
CA CYS A 28 20.93 21.73 2.29
C CYS A 28 20.04 21.87 1.06
N GLY A 29 20.30 22.83 0.17
CA GLY A 29 19.56 23.00 -1.08
C GLY A 29 19.71 21.80 -2.02
N ILE A 30 20.94 21.29 -2.16
CA ILE A 30 21.22 20.11 -2.98
C ILE A 30 20.53 18.85 -2.41
N PHE A 31 20.60 18.63 -1.09
CA PHE A 31 19.94 17.51 -0.42
C PHE A 31 18.41 17.62 -0.51
N ALA A 32 17.85 18.80 -0.35
CA ALA A 32 16.42 19.03 -0.49
C ALA A 32 15.95 18.77 -1.93
N TRP A 33 16.72 19.23 -2.94
CA TRP A 33 16.40 19.00 -4.34
C TRP A 33 16.52 17.52 -4.73
N GLN A 34 17.56 16.83 -4.29
CA GLN A 34 17.73 15.39 -4.49
C GLN A 34 16.61 14.58 -3.82
N GLY A 35 16.27 14.91 -2.57
CA GLY A 35 15.16 14.28 -1.86
C GLY A 35 13.82 14.51 -2.53
N TRP A 36 13.56 15.73 -2.99
CA TRP A 36 12.35 16.08 -3.73
C TRP A 36 12.26 15.33 -5.08
N SER A 37 13.36 15.26 -5.81
CA SER A 37 13.44 14.55 -7.09
C SER A 37 13.17 13.06 -6.92
N TRP A 38 13.81 12.42 -5.91
CA TRP A 38 13.58 11.03 -5.58
C TRP A 38 12.13 10.76 -5.16
N TRP A 39 11.60 11.59 -4.27
CA TRP A 39 10.21 11.48 -3.81
C TRP A 39 9.21 11.62 -4.95
N SER A 40 9.42 12.61 -5.82
CA SER A 40 8.55 12.82 -6.98
C SER A 40 8.56 11.65 -7.96
N TRP A 41 9.70 10.96 -8.10
CA TRP A 41 9.82 9.78 -8.95
C TRP A 41 9.11 8.56 -8.34
N VAL A 42 9.28 8.32 -7.06
CA VAL A 42 8.72 7.16 -6.34
C VAL A 42 7.20 7.27 -6.17
N SER A 43 6.68 8.49 -5.96
CA SER A 43 5.23 8.72 -5.77
C SER A 43 4.44 8.57 -7.07
N ARG A 44 5.10 8.59 -8.23
CA ARG A 44 4.42 8.39 -9.52
C ARG A 44 3.97 6.94 -9.69
N PRO A 45 2.91 6.70 -10.49
CA PRO A 45 2.47 5.35 -10.83
C PRO A 45 3.63 4.50 -11.34
N ALA A 46 3.62 3.19 -11.04
CA ALA A 46 4.65 2.26 -11.50
C ALA A 46 4.69 2.19 -13.04
N VAL A 47 3.53 2.27 -13.68
CA VAL A 47 3.38 2.30 -15.13
C VAL A 47 2.74 3.61 -15.57
N SER A 48 3.37 4.33 -16.52
CA SER A 48 2.80 5.55 -17.11
C SER A 48 1.78 5.18 -18.16
N VAL A 49 0.55 5.65 -18.03
CA VAL A 49 -0.48 5.49 -19.07
C VAL A 49 -0.18 6.47 -20.20
N THR A 50 0.36 5.96 -21.31
CA THR A 50 0.42 6.74 -22.55
C THR A 50 -0.99 6.71 -23.15
N SER A 51 -1.69 7.81 -22.98
CA SER A 51 -2.92 8.24 -23.69
C SER A 51 -3.73 7.17 -24.44
N SER A 52 -4.46 6.34 -23.71
CA SER A 52 -5.67 5.70 -24.23
C SER A 52 -6.66 5.52 -23.08
N THR A 53 -7.75 6.22 -23.16
CA THR A 53 -8.79 6.44 -22.13
C THR A 53 -9.55 5.17 -21.69
N GLN A 54 -9.10 3.99 -22.07
CA GLN A 54 -9.80 2.72 -21.79
C GLN A 54 -8.99 1.65 -21.03
N SER A 55 -7.73 1.91 -20.62
CA SER A 55 -6.84 0.86 -20.12
C SER A 55 -6.63 0.80 -18.60
N SER A 56 -7.22 1.68 -17.82
CA SER A 56 -7.01 1.68 -16.36
C SER A 56 -7.62 0.45 -15.64
N LYS A 57 -8.61 -0.20 -16.25
CA LYS A 57 -9.17 -1.47 -15.74
C LYS A 57 -8.43 -2.72 -16.26
N ALA A 58 -7.69 -2.61 -17.36
CA ALA A 58 -7.06 -3.78 -18.01
C ALA A 58 -5.79 -4.28 -17.33
N ASN A 59 -5.16 -3.47 -16.47
CA ASN A 59 -3.92 -3.83 -15.77
C ASN A 59 -4.08 -3.89 -14.25
N ALA A 60 -5.30 -4.08 -13.77
CA ALA A 60 -5.53 -4.23 -12.34
C ALA A 60 -5.10 -5.63 -11.89
N VAL A 61 -4.28 -5.68 -10.86
CA VAL A 61 -3.79 -6.92 -10.24
C VAL A 61 -4.57 -7.15 -8.96
N THR A 62 -5.09 -8.36 -8.83
CA THR A 62 -5.78 -8.78 -7.61
C THR A 62 -4.77 -9.26 -6.58
N ILE A 63 -4.70 -8.57 -5.44
CA ILE A 63 -3.85 -8.92 -4.31
C ILE A 63 -4.71 -9.25 -3.10
N LYS A 64 -4.35 -10.35 -2.41
CA LYS A 64 -4.96 -10.75 -1.14
C LYS A 64 -4.04 -10.38 0.00
N ILE A 65 -4.54 -9.55 0.92
CA ILE A 65 -3.87 -9.19 2.18
C ILE A 65 -4.50 -10.03 3.30
N PRO A 66 -3.78 -11.00 3.90
CA PRO A 66 -4.26 -11.80 5.00
C PRO A 66 -4.49 -10.96 6.27
N VAL A 67 -5.36 -11.45 7.16
CA VAL A 67 -5.56 -10.85 8.49
C VAL A 67 -4.26 -10.96 9.29
N GLY A 68 -3.84 -9.87 9.93
CA GLY A 68 -2.62 -9.83 10.74
C GLY A 68 -1.33 -9.58 9.97
N THR A 69 -1.40 -9.27 8.66
CA THR A 69 -0.20 -8.90 7.88
C THR A 69 0.33 -7.55 8.34
N TYR A 70 1.62 -7.48 8.65
CA TYR A 70 2.27 -6.23 9.03
C TYR A 70 2.37 -5.26 7.84
N GLY A 71 2.25 -3.96 8.12
CA GLY A 71 2.33 -2.94 7.09
C GLY A 71 3.62 -2.97 6.25
N GLN A 72 4.74 -3.43 6.85
CA GLN A 72 5.99 -3.64 6.13
C GLN A 72 5.87 -4.71 5.05
N GLN A 73 5.33 -5.87 5.40
CA GLN A 73 5.13 -6.99 4.49
C GLN A 73 4.21 -6.62 3.32
N ILE A 74 3.16 -5.82 3.59
CA ILE A 74 2.27 -5.31 2.54
C ILE A 74 3.06 -4.53 1.49
N GLY A 75 4.01 -3.68 1.92
CA GLY A 75 4.85 -2.91 0.99
C GLY A 75 5.73 -3.79 0.12
N GLU A 76 6.33 -4.83 0.69
CA GLU A 76 7.17 -5.80 -0.02
C GLU A 76 6.35 -6.61 -1.03
N ASP A 77 5.16 -7.07 -0.64
CA ASP A 77 4.25 -7.82 -1.50
C ASP A 77 3.76 -6.96 -2.70
N LEU A 78 3.46 -5.68 -2.46
CA LEU A 78 3.04 -4.73 -3.49
C LEU A 78 4.18 -4.41 -4.47
N GLU A 79 5.42 -4.29 -4.00
CA GLU A 79 6.60 -4.09 -4.85
C GLU A 79 6.88 -5.35 -5.68
N ALA A 80 6.85 -6.54 -5.05
CA ALA A 80 7.04 -7.82 -5.74
C ALA A 80 5.99 -8.06 -6.82
N ALA A 81 4.75 -7.61 -6.61
CA ALA A 81 3.67 -7.65 -7.59
C ALA A 81 3.77 -6.54 -8.66
N GLY A 82 4.75 -5.64 -8.57
CA GLY A 82 4.93 -4.54 -9.53
C GLY A 82 3.87 -3.44 -9.46
N ILE A 83 3.09 -3.38 -8.39
CA ILE A 83 2.03 -2.38 -8.18
C ILE A 83 2.62 -1.07 -7.71
N ILE A 84 3.63 -1.11 -6.85
CA ILE A 84 4.39 0.06 -6.41
C ILE A 84 5.84 -0.03 -6.86
N ARG A 85 6.50 1.11 -6.95
CA ARG A 85 7.90 1.18 -7.40
C ARG A 85 8.91 0.86 -6.29
N SER A 86 8.54 1.05 -5.03
CA SER A 86 9.46 0.90 -3.91
C SER A 86 8.71 0.67 -2.58
N ALA A 87 9.02 -0.44 -1.93
CA ALA A 87 8.58 -0.75 -0.58
C ALA A 87 9.13 0.27 0.43
N THR A 88 10.33 0.81 0.20
CA THR A 88 10.90 1.86 1.05
C THR A 88 10.03 3.11 1.07
N ALA A 89 9.49 3.52 -0.07
CA ALA A 89 8.58 4.66 -0.13
C ALA A 89 7.25 4.38 0.57
N TRP A 90 6.72 3.17 0.44
CA TRP A 90 5.57 2.70 1.21
C TRP A 90 5.84 2.81 2.71
N HIS A 91 6.97 2.29 3.21
CA HIS A 91 7.34 2.34 4.63
C HIS A 91 7.46 3.78 5.15
N LEU A 92 8.09 4.68 4.38
CA LEU A 92 8.21 6.08 4.76
C LEU A 92 6.84 6.77 4.82
N TRP A 93 5.96 6.47 3.85
CA TRP A 93 4.61 7.03 3.82
C TRP A 93 3.77 6.53 4.99
N VAL A 94 3.77 5.22 5.24
CA VAL A 94 3.06 4.59 6.35
C VAL A 94 3.58 5.13 7.69
N LYS A 95 4.90 5.25 7.85
CA LYS A 95 5.52 5.83 9.06
C LYS A 95 5.09 7.28 9.27
N TRP A 96 5.03 8.07 8.22
CA TRP A 96 4.54 9.45 8.29
C TRP A 96 3.06 9.51 8.68
N LEU A 97 2.23 8.65 8.09
CA LEU A 97 0.81 8.53 8.44
C LEU A 97 0.61 8.12 9.91
N SER A 98 1.38 7.15 10.40
CA SER A 98 1.27 6.66 11.79
C SER A 98 1.66 7.70 12.84
N LEU A 99 2.40 8.75 12.46
CA LEU A 99 2.66 9.91 13.32
C LEU A 99 1.44 10.84 13.45
N GLN A 100 0.57 10.85 12.43
CA GLN A 100 -0.66 11.66 12.42
C GLN A 100 -1.84 10.88 12.99
N GLU A 101 -1.92 9.58 12.71
CA GLU A 101 -2.98 8.68 13.15
C GLU A 101 -2.36 7.47 13.88
N PRO A 102 -2.23 7.53 15.22
CA PRO A 102 -1.60 6.45 16.00
C PRO A 102 -2.30 5.08 15.89
N ASN A 103 -3.58 5.05 15.54
CA ASN A 103 -4.39 3.85 15.38
C ASN A 103 -4.55 3.43 13.92
N LEU A 104 -3.52 3.65 13.10
CA LEU A 104 -3.54 3.27 11.69
C LEU A 104 -3.61 1.75 11.55
N GLU A 105 -4.70 1.26 10.98
CA GLU A 105 -4.93 -0.17 10.76
C GLU A 105 -5.16 -0.47 9.28
N PHE A 106 -4.36 -1.40 8.73
CA PHE A 106 -4.55 -1.90 7.38
C PHE A 106 -5.61 -2.99 7.39
N LYS A 107 -6.64 -2.82 6.56
CA LYS A 107 -7.72 -3.79 6.49
C LYS A 107 -7.32 -4.97 5.63
N ALA A 108 -7.53 -6.17 6.16
CA ALA A 108 -7.35 -7.41 5.41
C ALA A 108 -8.44 -7.57 4.35
N GLY A 109 -8.10 -8.22 3.25
CA GLY A 109 -9.05 -8.46 2.16
C GLY A 109 -8.40 -8.68 0.82
N THR A 110 -9.23 -8.81 -0.20
CA THR A 110 -8.79 -8.91 -1.59
C THR A 110 -9.00 -7.56 -2.28
N TYR A 111 -7.91 -7.00 -2.78
CA TYR A 111 -7.90 -5.68 -3.41
C TYR A 111 -7.63 -5.81 -4.90
N ASN A 112 -8.27 -4.94 -5.68
CA ASN A 112 -7.98 -4.79 -7.09
C ASN A 112 -7.21 -3.47 -7.28
N LEU A 113 -5.88 -3.57 -7.42
CA LEU A 113 -4.96 -2.44 -7.46
C LEU A 113 -4.32 -2.34 -8.84
N SER A 114 -4.17 -1.13 -9.34
CA SER A 114 -3.52 -0.88 -10.62
C SER A 114 -2.13 -0.27 -10.44
N PRO A 115 -1.10 -0.77 -11.16
CA PRO A 115 0.22 -0.13 -11.19
C PRO A 115 0.21 1.26 -11.82
N THR A 116 -0.92 1.68 -12.40
CA THR A 116 -1.14 3.03 -12.91
C THR A 116 -1.64 4.01 -11.85
N GLU A 117 -1.98 3.52 -10.66
CA GLU A 117 -2.40 4.35 -9.54
C GLU A 117 -1.20 4.89 -8.76
N PRO A 118 -1.24 6.14 -8.28
CA PRO A 118 -0.20 6.68 -7.42
C PRO A 118 -0.21 5.98 -6.05
N LEU A 119 0.96 5.88 -5.43
CA LEU A 119 1.17 5.23 -4.12
C LEU A 119 0.13 5.67 -3.08
N ARG A 120 -0.17 6.97 -3.01
CA ARG A 120 -1.15 7.52 -2.06
C ARG A 120 -2.53 6.86 -2.20
N VAL A 121 -3.02 6.71 -3.44
CA VAL A 121 -4.33 6.12 -3.71
C VAL A 121 -4.36 4.65 -3.30
N ILE A 122 -3.27 3.91 -3.52
CA ILE A 122 -3.13 2.52 -3.11
C ILE A 122 -3.19 2.39 -1.58
N VAL A 123 -2.45 3.26 -0.86
CA VAL A 123 -2.48 3.31 0.61
C VAL A 123 -3.89 3.61 1.12
N ASP A 124 -4.54 4.64 0.57
CA ASP A 124 -5.88 5.06 0.98
C ASP A 124 -6.91 3.93 0.76
N LYS A 125 -6.84 3.20 -0.36
CA LYS A 125 -7.70 2.03 -0.62
C LYS A 125 -7.55 0.93 0.42
N ILE A 126 -6.32 0.61 0.82
CA ILE A 126 -6.06 -0.44 1.81
C ILE A 126 -6.50 0.00 3.21
N LEU A 127 -6.32 1.26 3.58
CA LEU A 127 -6.75 1.81 4.85
C LEU A 127 -8.28 1.89 4.96
N GLN A 128 -8.96 2.31 3.89
CA GLN A 128 -10.42 2.37 3.84
C GLN A 128 -11.05 0.98 3.74
N GLY A 129 -10.28 -0.03 3.28
CA GLY A 129 -10.79 -1.36 3.04
C GLY A 129 -11.66 -1.43 1.79
N ASP A 130 -11.24 -0.75 0.73
CA ASP A 130 -11.90 -0.84 -0.58
C ASP A 130 -11.59 -2.18 -1.25
N VAL A 131 -12.13 -3.23 -0.64
CA VAL A 131 -11.96 -4.62 -1.05
C VAL A 131 -12.91 -5.01 -2.16
N VAL A 132 -12.51 -5.96 -2.97
CA VAL A 132 -13.42 -6.63 -3.93
C VAL A 132 -14.51 -7.33 -3.12
N ARG A 133 -15.72 -6.84 -3.23
CA ARG A 133 -16.90 -7.44 -2.59
C ARG A 133 -17.61 -8.31 -3.60
N LEU A 134 -17.72 -9.59 -3.27
CA LEU A 134 -18.58 -10.51 -3.98
C LEU A 134 -19.94 -10.47 -3.29
N SER A 135 -20.99 -10.09 -3.99
CA SER A 135 -22.35 -10.08 -3.50
C SER A 135 -23.12 -11.22 -4.14
N TYR A 136 -23.78 -12.02 -3.34
CA TYR A 136 -24.67 -13.08 -3.80
C TYR A 136 -25.99 -12.97 -3.04
N VAL A 137 -27.07 -13.40 -3.67
CA VAL A 137 -28.41 -13.38 -3.10
C VAL A 137 -28.94 -14.81 -3.04
N ILE A 138 -29.09 -15.34 -1.84
CA ILE A 138 -29.76 -16.62 -1.61
C ILE A 138 -31.22 -16.30 -1.32
N ARG A 139 -32.12 -16.84 -2.16
CA ARG A 139 -33.56 -16.66 -1.97
C ARG A 139 -34.08 -17.67 -0.95
N GLU A 140 -34.98 -17.23 -0.10
CA GLU A 140 -35.64 -18.10 0.86
C GLU A 140 -36.34 -19.25 0.12
N GLY A 141 -36.25 -20.48 0.70
CA GLY A 141 -36.83 -21.68 0.13
C GLY A 141 -36.00 -22.37 -0.97
N TRP A 142 -34.81 -21.85 -1.29
CA TRP A 142 -33.93 -22.56 -2.21
C TRP A 142 -33.38 -23.85 -1.61
N SER A 143 -33.42 -24.94 -2.39
CA SER A 143 -32.73 -26.17 -2.03
C SER A 143 -31.20 -26.04 -2.18
N ILE A 144 -30.43 -26.91 -1.53
CA ILE A 144 -28.96 -26.98 -1.66
C ILE A 144 -28.55 -27.11 -3.14
N LYS A 145 -29.30 -27.87 -3.93
CA LYS A 145 -29.04 -28.04 -5.35
C LYS A 145 -29.19 -26.74 -6.13
N GLN A 146 -30.28 -25.99 -5.87
CA GLN A 146 -30.51 -24.70 -6.52
C GLN A 146 -29.45 -23.65 -6.15
N MET A 147 -29.00 -23.66 -4.89
CA MET A 147 -27.87 -22.81 -4.44
C MET A 147 -26.57 -23.20 -5.15
N ALA A 148 -26.29 -24.49 -5.28
CA ALA A 148 -25.10 -24.99 -5.97
C ALA A 148 -25.08 -24.58 -7.45
N GLU A 149 -26.20 -24.75 -8.15
CA GLU A 149 -26.36 -24.35 -9.55
C GLU A 149 -26.23 -22.83 -9.73
N TYR A 150 -26.76 -22.05 -8.80
CA TYR A 150 -26.61 -20.59 -8.79
C TYR A 150 -25.13 -20.16 -8.64
N PHE A 151 -24.40 -20.71 -7.66
CA PHE A 151 -23.00 -20.38 -7.45
C PHE A 151 -22.12 -20.80 -8.64
N GLU A 152 -22.43 -21.93 -9.29
CA GLU A 152 -21.75 -22.34 -10.51
C GLU A 152 -22.04 -21.37 -11.67
N SER A 153 -23.28 -20.95 -11.85
CA SER A 153 -23.67 -20.00 -12.90
C SER A 153 -23.02 -18.62 -12.72
N GLU A 154 -22.79 -18.20 -11.47
CA GLU A 154 -22.07 -16.96 -11.13
C GLU A 154 -20.53 -17.10 -11.18
N GLY A 155 -20.03 -18.31 -11.47
CA GLY A 155 -18.60 -18.59 -11.63
C GLY A 155 -17.81 -18.67 -10.32
N PHE A 156 -18.46 -18.91 -9.19
CA PHE A 156 -17.78 -19.02 -7.90
C PHE A 156 -17.02 -20.35 -7.74
N PHE A 157 -17.71 -21.46 -7.94
CA PHE A 157 -17.18 -22.83 -7.81
C PHE A 157 -18.14 -23.84 -8.46
N PRO A 158 -17.67 -25.06 -8.80
CA PRO A 158 -18.51 -26.12 -9.35
C PRO A 158 -19.62 -26.53 -8.38
N ALA A 159 -20.82 -26.79 -8.89
CA ALA A 159 -21.98 -27.19 -8.08
C ALA A 159 -21.70 -28.49 -7.29
N ALA A 160 -20.94 -29.42 -7.89
CA ALA A 160 -20.54 -30.66 -7.26
C ALA A 160 -19.72 -30.46 -5.97
N ASP A 161 -18.81 -29.49 -5.96
CA ASP A 161 -17.94 -29.17 -4.82
C ASP A 161 -18.77 -28.58 -3.67
N PHE A 162 -19.72 -27.71 -3.99
CA PHE A 162 -20.65 -27.16 -3.00
C PHE A 162 -21.50 -28.25 -2.34
N ILE A 163 -22.08 -29.15 -3.14
CA ILE A 163 -22.91 -30.25 -2.62
C ILE A 163 -22.04 -31.21 -1.79
N ALA A 164 -20.78 -31.47 -2.18
CA ALA A 164 -19.87 -32.29 -1.40
C ALA A 164 -19.52 -31.65 -0.06
N ALA A 165 -19.28 -30.33 -0.05
CA ALA A 165 -18.99 -29.58 1.17
C ALA A 165 -20.17 -29.57 2.16
N THR A 166 -21.42 -29.49 1.68
CA THR A 166 -22.61 -29.52 2.53
C THR A 166 -22.88 -30.90 3.18
N LYS A 167 -22.30 -31.98 2.63
CA LYS A 167 -22.40 -33.33 3.22
C LYS A 167 -21.33 -33.59 4.29
N ASN A 168 -20.22 -32.87 4.28
CA ASN A 168 -19.08 -33.06 5.17
C ASN A 168 -18.87 -31.81 6.04
N ILE A 169 -19.85 -31.49 6.86
CA ILE A 169 -19.74 -30.36 7.80
C ILE A 169 -18.82 -30.78 8.94
N PRO A 170 -17.72 -30.07 9.20
CA PRO A 170 -16.86 -30.36 10.34
C PRO A 170 -17.52 -29.86 11.63
N HIS A 171 -18.28 -30.73 12.30
CA HIS A 171 -19.00 -30.43 13.55
C HIS A 171 -18.08 -29.99 14.70
N ASP A 172 -16.81 -30.40 14.66
CA ASP A 172 -15.76 -29.94 15.57
C ASP A 172 -15.52 -28.42 15.49
N LYS A 173 -15.69 -27.84 14.30
CA LYS A 173 -15.55 -26.40 14.06
C LYS A 173 -16.85 -25.64 14.23
N PHE A 174 -17.99 -26.30 14.10
CA PHE A 174 -19.31 -25.68 14.14
C PHE A 174 -20.27 -26.44 15.09
N PRO A 175 -19.97 -26.48 16.43
CA PRO A 175 -20.71 -27.28 17.39
C PRO A 175 -22.18 -26.83 17.62
N TRP A 176 -22.53 -25.69 17.08
CA TRP A 176 -23.88 -25.11 17.14
C TRP A 176 -24.78 -25.52 15.98
N LEU A 177 -24.24 -26.26 14.99
CA LEU A 177 -25.02 -26.76 13.87
C LEU A 177 -25.71 -28.08 14.29
N PRO A 178 -27.01 -28.25 14.05
CA PRO A 178 -27.68 -29.52 14.30
C PRO A 178 -27.18 -30.59 13.33
N ASP A 179 -27.20 -31.86 13.76
CA ASP A 179 -26.88 -33.04 12.98
C ASP A 179 -27.87 -33.27 11.83
#